data_c2ac4022ef33501a297ee4eb3b442a8b
#
_entry.id   c2ac4022ef33501a297ee4eb3b442a8b
#
_cell.length_a   1.000
_cell.length_b   1.000
_cell.length_c   1.000
_cell.angle_alpha   90.00
_cell.angle_beta   90.00
_cell.angle_gamma   90.00
#
_symmetry.space_group_name_H-M   'P 1'
#
loop_
_entity.id
_entity.type
_entity.pdbx_description
1 polymer ?
#
loop_
_entity_poly.entity_id
_entity_poly.type
_entity_poly.pdbx_seq_one_letter_code
_entity_poly.pdbx_strand_id
1 'polypeptide(L)'
;MTRMDRRALFASGAAAALLAATGASLADTPKKGGTLRLAVPRDDSLEQVARGAVFDTLTEIAPDGTLSGELATGWHTDAHARIWRFDLRQGITFHDGAALAVEDVVAVLREVGQAEALTTDSVRLELAEANPGLPFLLADSRFVITRDGQGVTPLPTANGTGCYRVERAEDDRHFLGRKVAGHYKDGAAGWAEAFEIIVIPDARVRAEALRDGYVDVAALLASDDLKGQRGLRYHPSESDMALAVAPHVGMPRQIGARRALDDGRIAERWWRA
;
A
#
# COMPACT_ATOMS: atom_id res chain seq x y z
N MET A 1 41.38 -20.47 -25.10
CA MET A 1 41.02 -20.92 -23.73
C MET A 1 41.28 -19.77 -22.78
N THR A 2 40.24 -19.01 -22.43
CA THR A 2 40.30 -17.86 -21.56
C THR A 2 40.40 -18.34 -20.11
N ARG A 3 41.50 -18.03 -19.45
CA ARG A 3 41.66 -18.30 -18.01
C ARG A 3 40.67 -17.47 -17.22
N MET A 4 39.66 -18.13 -16.65
CA MET A 4 38.76 -17.54 -15.69
C MET A 4 39.54 -17.16 -14.44
N ASP A 5 39.49 -15.87 -14.11
CA ASP A 5 40.22 -15.27 -12.99
C ASP A 5 39.64 -15.81 -11.66
N ARG A 6 40.47 -16.48 -10.88
CA ARG A 6 40.10 -17.04 -9.57
C ARG A 6 39.55 -15.97 -8.60
N ARG A 7 39.94 -14.70 -8.77
CA ARG A 7 39.40 -13.58 -7.99
C ARG A 7 37.95 -13.28 -8.27
N ALA A 8 37.50 -13.44 -9.56
CA ALA A 8 36.09 -13.25 -9.92
C ALA A 8 35.20 -14.37 -9.34
N LEU A 9 35.74 -15.61 -9.20
CA LEU A 9 35.03 -16.71 -8.60
C LEU A 9 34.84 -16.56 -7.08
N PHE A 10 35.86 -15.98 -6.40
CA PHE A 10 35.74 -15.69 -4.96
C PHE A 10 34.83 -14.51 -4.66
N ALA A 11 34.76 -13.48 -5.53
CA ALA A 11 33.84 -12.37 -5.36
C ALA A 11 32.38 -12.80 -5.53
N SER A 12 32.08 -13.67 -6.50
CA SER A 12 30.72 -14.22 -6.69
C SER A 12 30.32 -15.19 -5.59
N GLY A 13 31.28 -15.99 -5.07
CA GLY A 13 31.04 -16.90 -3.94
C GLY A 13 30.81 -16.16 -2.61
N ALA A 14 31.54 -15.07 -2.37
CA ALA A 14 31.37 -14.25 -1.19
C ALA A 14 30.06 -13.47 -1.20
N ALA A 15 29.61 -12.98 -2.37
CA ALA A 15 28.32 -12.33 -2.50
C ALA A 15 27.15 -13.31 -2.30
N ALA A 16 27.24 -14.54 -2.84
CA ALA A 16 26.27 -15.59 -2.62
C ALA A 16 26.24 -16.07 -1.16
N ALA A 17 27.39 -16.15 -0.49
CA ALA A 17 27.48 -16.53 0.92
C ALA A 17 26.95 -15.43 1.85
N LEU A 18 27.14 -14.15 1.51
CA LEU A 18 26.56 -13.00 2.23
C LEU A 18 25.04 -12.97 2.08
N LEU A 19 24.50 -13.20 0.88
CA LEU A 19 23.05 -13.32 0.65
C LEU A 19 22.45 -14.48 1.43
N ALA A 20 23.10 -15.64 1.46
CA ALA A 20 22.67 -16.80 2.25
C ALA A 20 22.74 -16.55 3.77
N ALA A 21 23.75 -15.81 4.24
CA ALA A 21 23.92 -15.46 5.65
C ALA A 21 22.93 -14.38 6.13
N THR A 22 22.46 -13.52 5.22
CA THR A 22 21.45 -12.49 5.53
C THR A 22 20.01 -12.99 5.42
N GLY A 23 19.81 -14.24 4.94
CA GLY A 23 18.48 -14.79 4.68
C GLY A 23 17.74 -14.05 3.54
N ALA A 24 18.43 -13.19 2.80
CA ALA A 24 17.86 -12.51 1.63
C ALA A 24 17.78 -13.51 0.48
N SER A 25 16.58 -13.97 0.18
CA SER A 25 16.29 -14.72 -1.04
C SER A 25 16.20 -13.75 -2.21
N LEU A 26 16.71 -14.14 -3.40
CA LEU A 26 16.48 -13.41 -4.64
C LEU A 26 14.98 -13.31 -5.01
N ALA A 27 14.15 -14.20 -4.42
CA ALA A 27 12.69 -14.16 -4.50
C ALA A 27 12.07 -13.00 -3.69
N ASP A 28 12.82 -12.38 -2.77
CA ASP A 28 12.34 -11.27 -1.92
C ASP A 28 12.57 -9.88 -2.54
N THR A 29 13.10 -9.81 -3.75
CA THR A 29 13.29 -8.55 -4.46
C THR A 29 12.03 -8.22 -5.25
N PRO A 30 11.42 -7.03 -5.05
CA PRO A 30 10.24 -6.62 -5.78
C PRO A 30 10.46 -6.65 -7.29
N LYS A 31 9.51 -7.25 -8.03
CA LYS A 31 9.50 -7.31 -9.48
C LYS A 31 8.34 -6.49 -10.03
N LYS A 32 8.58 -5.79 -11.14
CA LYS A 32 7.56 -5.04 -11.84
C LYS A 32 6.80 -5.93 -12.81
N GLY A 33 5.50 -5.70 -12.95
CA GLY A 33 4.67 -6.30 -13.98
C GLY A 33 3.60 -7.27 -13.47
N GLY A 34 2.81 -7.76 -14.40
CA GLY A 34 1.71 -8.69 -14.14
C GLY A 34 0.51 -8.08 -13.43
N THR A 35 -0.46 -8.93 -13.11
CA THR A 35 -1.65 -8.58 -12.32
C THR A 35 -1.59 -9.30 -10.99
N LEU A 36 -1.70 -8.56 -9.90
CA LEU A 36 -1.86 -9.14 -8.56
C LEU A 36 -3.36 -9.22 -8.23
N ARG A 37 -3.87 -10.44 -7.95
CA ARG A 37 -5.29 -10.72 -7.70
C ARG A 37 -5.53 -11.09 -6.26
N LEU A 38 -6.45 -10.39 -5.63
CA LEU A 38 -6.85 -10.59 -4.23
C LEU A 38 -8.32 -11.00 -4.15
N ALA A 39 -8.61 -12.14 -3.50
CA ALA A 39 -9.97 -12.52 -3.14
C ALA A 39 -10.29 -12.10 -1.71
N VAL A 40 -11.40 -11.39 -1.52
CA VAL A 40 -11.88 -10.88 -0.23
C VAL A 40 -13.30 -11.34 0.07
N PRO A 41 -13.72 -11.37 1.35
CA PRO A 41 -15.12 -11.58 1.71
C PRO A 41 -15.98 -10.38 1.29
N ARG A 42 -17.30 -10.53 1.43
CA ARG A 42 -18.24 -9.41 1.24
C ARG A 42 -18.38 -8.63 2.54
N ASP A 43 -17.45 -7.74 2.75
CA ASP A 43 -17.37 -6.78 3.87
C ASP A 43 -16.67 -5.49 3.35
N ASP A 44 -16.09 -4.70 4.23
CA ASP A 44 -15.37 -3.47 3.90
C ASP A 44 -13.97 -3.70 3.28
N SER A 45 -13.51 -4.95 3.15
CA SER A 45 -12.16 -5.28 2.67
C SER A 45 -11.88 -4.78 1.25
N LEU A 46 -12.87 -4.92 0.33
CA LEU A 46 -12.71 -4.41 -1.03
C LEU A 46 -12.47 -2.90 -1.02
N GLU A 47 -13.32 -2.16 -0.31
CA GLU A 47 -13.25 -0.70 -0.27
C GLU A 47 -11.95 -0.23 0.41
N GLN A 48 -11.59 -0.85 1.52
CA GLN A 48 -10.35 -0.53 2.25
C GLN A 48 -9.11 -0.67 1.37
N VAL A 49 -8.97 -1.81 0.66
CA VAL A 49 -7.79 -2.07 -0.16
C VAL A 49 -7.81 -1.25 -1.45
N ALA A 50 -8.98 -1.06 -2.06
CA ALA A 50 -9.11 -0.21 -3.24
C ALA A 50 -8.78 1.26 -2.93
N ARG A 51 -9.21 1.78 -1.78
CA ARG A 51 -8.84 3.12 -1.31
C ARG A 51 -7.32 3.27 -1.16
N GLY A 52 -6.65 2.31 -0.52
CA GLY A 52 -5.19 2.32 -0.39
C GLY A 52 -4.43 2.20 -1.72
N ALA A 53 -5.08 1.71 -2.78
CA ALA A 53 -4.51 1.69 -4.13
C ALA A 53 -4.68 3.02 -4.87
N VAL A 54 -5.84 3.70 -4.65
CA VAL A 54 -6.29 4.86 -5.43
C VAL A 54 -5.87 6.18 -4.81
N PHE A 55 -5.79 6.25 -3.48
CA PHE A 55 -5.57 7.50 -2.76
C PHE A 55 -4.32 7.46 -1.90
N ASP A 56 -3.69 8.61 -1.74
CA ASP A 56 -2.61 8.83 -0.77
C ASP A 56 -3.10 9.68 0.40
N THR A 57 -2.37 9.58 1.50
CA THR A 57 -2.50 10.42 2.70
C THR A 57 -1.29 11.35 2.84
N LEU A 58 -1.25 12.21 3.84
CA LEU A 58 -0.06 13.06 4.06
C LEU A 58 1.15 12.25 4.55
N THR A 59 0.89 11.26 5.39
CA THR A 59 1.90 10.39 5.98
C THR A 59 1.46 8.95 5.84
N GLU A 60 2.39 8.02 5.88
CA GLU A 60 2.09 6.59 5.89
C GLU A 60 2.82 5.86 7.02
N ILE A 61 2.28 4.74 7.44
CA ILE A 61 2.95 3.82 8.37
C ILE A 61 3.53 2.69 7.53
N ALA A 62 4.85 2.61 7.49
CA ALA A 62 5.57 1.54 6.81
C ALA A 62 5.26 0.16 7.44
N PRO A 63 5.53 -0.96 6.74
CA PRO A 63 5.25 -2.31 7.25
C PRO A 63 5.91 -2.62 8.60
N ASP A 64 7.05 -2.00 8.91
CA ASP A 64 7.77 -2.13 10.19
C ASP A 64 7.22 -1.23 11.31
N GLY A 65 6.14 -0.49 11.04
CA GLY A 65 5.54 0.46 11.96
C GLY A 65 6.19 1.85 11.98
N THR A 66 7.20 2.09 11.15
CA THR A 66 7.85 3.39 11.04
C THR A 66 6.93 4.38 10.32
N LEU A 67 6.81 5.58 10.88
CA LEU A 67 6.10 6.68 10.24
C LEU A 67 6.98 7.30 9.16
N SER A 68 6.43 7.47 7.96
CA SER A 68 7.10 8.14 6.83
C SER A 68 6.19 9.17 6.17
N GLY A 69 6.80 10.07 5.39
CA GLY A 69 6.04 11.02 4.58
C GLY A 69 5.50 10.35 3.31
N GLU A 70 4.27 10.68 2.95
CA GLU A 70 3.64 10.28 1.70
C GLU A 70 3.47 11.51 0.80
N LEU A 71 2.35 12.23 0.85
CA LEU A 71 2.22 13.53 0.18
C LEU A 71 2.94 14.65 0.94
N ALA A 72 3.16 14.50 2.25
CA ALA A 72 4.07 15.37 2.99
C ALA A 72 5.52 14.87 2.86
N THR A 73 6.45 15.77 2.58
CA THR A 73 7.90 15.49 2.56
C THR A 73 8.56 15.71 3.91
N GLY A 74 7.90 16.44 4.80
CA GLY A 74 8.33 16.72 6.15
C GLY A 74 7.26 17.45 6.95
N TRP A 75 7.44 17.47 8.28
CA TRP A 75 6.57 18.22 9.19
C TRP A 75 7.31 18.72 10.40
N HIS A 76 6.80 19.80 10.98
CA HIS A 76 7.30 20.41 12.19
C HIS A 76 6.14 20.80 13.11
N THR A 77 6.39 20.86 14.40
CA THR A 77 5.40 21.31 15.38
C THR A 77 6.03 22.28 16.38
N ASP A 78 5.19 23.06 17.02
CA ASP A 78 5.57 23.88 18.16
C ASP A 78 5.86 23.02 19.41
N ALA A 79 6.36 23.62 20.48
CA ALA A 79 6.71 22.93 21.72
C ALA A 79 5.50 22.24 22.42
N HIS A 80 4.29 22.64 22.06
CA HIS A 80 3.05 22.13 22.64
C HIS A 80 2.30 21.14 21.75
N ALA A 81 2.86 20.81 20.55
CA ALA A 81 2.22 19.94 19.56
C ALA A 81 0.76 20.36 19.20
N ARG A 82 0.52 21.67 19.15
CA ARG A 82 -0.75 22.28 18.75
C ARG A 82 -0.69 22.92 17.39
N ILE A 83 0.45 23.50 17.02
CA ILE A 83 0.65 24.14 15.72
C ILE A 83 1.57 23.28 14.90
N TRP A 84 1.06 22.77 13.79
CA TRP A 84 1.79 21.91 12.88
C TRP A 84 1.99 22.59 11.53
N ARG A 85 3.12 22.33 10.92
CA ARG A 85 3.40 22.69 9.54
C ARG A 85 3.79 21.42 8.80
N PHE A 86 3.20 21.23 7.61
CA PHE A 86 3.53 20.15 6.68
C PHE A 86 4.07 20.76 5.40
N ASP A 87 5.21 20.27 4.92
CA ASP A 87 5.78 20.60 3.63
C ASP A 87 5.34 19.54 2.62
N LEU A 88 4.76 19.97 1.50
CA LEU A 88 4.08 19.09 0.54
C LEU A 88 5.00 18.72 -0.64
N ARG A 89 4.79 17.54 -1.17
CA ARG A 89 5.46 17.05 -2.36
C ARG A 89 4.95 17.82 -3.58
N GLN A 90 5.90 18.27 -4.40
CA GLN A 90 5.63 18.98 -5.64
C GLN A 90 5.40 18.03 -6.81
N GLY A 91 4.66 18.51 -7.84
CA GLY A 91 4.46 17.78 -9.09
C GLY A 91 3.53 16.58 -8.99
N ILE A 92 2.72 16.48 -7.93
CA ILE A 92 1.70 15.44 -7.77
C ILE A 92 0.50 15.80 -8.64
N THR A 93 -0.08 14.79 -9.28
CA THR A 93 -1.32 14.92 -10.06
C THR A 93 -2.34 13.89 -9.62
N PHE A 94 -3.60 14.26 -9.66
CA PHE A 94 -4.70 13.31 -9.61
C PHE A 94 -4.73 12.43 -10.88
N HIS A 95 -5.46 11.35 -10.85
CA HIS A 95 -5.55 10.40 -11.97
C HIS A 95 -6.16 11.00 -13.25
N ASP A 96 -6.91 12.08 -13.14
CA ASP A 96 -7.44 12.86 -14.26
C ASP A 96 -6.43 13.86 -14.86
N GLY A 97 -5.22 13.93 -14.29
CA GLY A 97 -4.14 14.82 -14.72
C GLY A 97 -4.17 16.21 -14.08
N ALA A 98 -5.15 16.54 -13.26
CA ALA A 98 -5.15 17.80 -12.52
C ALA A 98 -4.06 17.82 -11.46
N ALA A 99 -3.35 18.94 -11.30
CA ALA A 99 -2.35 19.09 -10.26
C ALA A 99 -3.01 19.09 -8.87
N LEU A 100 -2.32 18.44 -7.91
CA LEU A 100 -2.66 18.56 -6.49
C LEU A 100 -2.37 19.99 -6.04
N ALA A 101 -3.39 20.67 -5.52
CA ALA A 101 -3.27 22.00 -4.94
C ALA A 101 -3.16 21.92 -3.42
N VAL A 102 -2.54 22.93 -2.81
CA VAL A 102 -2.45 23.03 -1.34
C VAL A 102 -3.83 23.11 -0.70
N GLU A 103 -4.80 23.68 -1.40
CA GLU A 103 -6.21 23.81 -1.00
C GLU A 103 -6.89 22.46 -0.81
N ASP A 104 -6.53 21.45 -1.61
CA ASP A 104 -7.05 20.08 -1.48
C ASP A 104 -6.64 19.49 -0.12
N VAL A 105 -5.39 19.71 0.27
CA VAL A 105 -4.86 19.29 1.57
C VAL A 105 -5.49 20.06 2.71
N VAL A 106 -5.61 21.39 2.58
CA VAL A 106 -6.26 22.25 3.57
C VAL A 106 -7.69 21.81 3.82
N ALA A 107 -8.42 21.46 2.76
CA ALA A 107 -9.82 21.03 2.87
C ALA A 107 -9.96 19.77 3.76
N VAL A 108 -9.10 18.78 3.58
CA VAL A 108 -9.10 17.55 4.40
C VAL A 108 -8.64 17.85 5.84
N LEU A 109 -7.60 18.67 6.02
CA LEU A 109 -7.08 18.99 7.36
C LEU A 109 -8.05 19.79 8.22
N ARG A 110 -9.03 20.49 7.61
CA ARG A 110 -10.10 21.19 8.34
C ARG A 110 -11.01 20.27 9.14
N GLU A 111 -11.03 18.97 8.83
CA GLU A 111 -11.71 17.97 9.66
C GLU A 111 -11.02 17.75 11.01
N VAL A 112 -9.73 18.10 11.10
CA VAL A 112 -8.90 17.88 12.30
C VAL A 112 -8.70 19.15 13.11
N GLY A 113 -8.63 20.32 12.45
CA GLY A 113 -8.38 21.60 13.10
C GLY A 113 -8.49 22.78 12.15
N GLN A 114 -7.92 23.92 12.55
CA GLN A 114 -7.88 25.10 11.70
C GLN A 114 -6.69 24.99 10.74
N ALA A 115 -6.98 24.76 9.47
CA ALA A 115 -5.96 24.58 8.43
C ALA A 115 -5.96 25.76 7.46
N GLU A 116 -4.78 26.22 7.09
CA GLU A 116 -4.53 27.28 6.13
C GLU A 116 -3.29 27.00 5.27
N ALA A 117 -3.30 27.45 4.02
CA ALA A 117 -2.12 27.40 3.18
C ALA A 117 -1.14 28.50 3.62
N LEU A 118 0.13 28.14 3.82
CA LEU A 118 1.20 29.12 4.03
C LEU A 118 1.83 29.53 2.70
N THR A 119 2.05 28.55 1.83
CA THR A 119 2.59 28.70 0.47
C THR A 119 1.87 27.70 -0.42
N THR A 120 2.24 27.63 -1.70
CA THR A 120 1.73 26.62 -2.64
C THR A 120 2.14 25.18 -2.28
N ASP A 121 3.08 25.00 -1.37
CA ASP A 121 3.68 23.71 -0.98
C ASP A 121 3.81 23.53 0.53
N SER A 122 3.16 24.35 1.33
CA SER A 122 3.13 24.15 2.78
C SER A 122 1.81 24.56 3.42
N VAL A 123 1.40 23.80 4.42
CA VAL A 123 0.14 23.96 5.16
C VAL A 123 0.45 24.13 6.63
N ARG A 124 -0.28 25.05 7.28
CA ARG A 124 -0.34 25.17 8.74
C ARG A 124 -1.65 24.57 9.23
N LEU A 125 -1.55 23.80 10.30
CA LEU A 125 -2.71 23.25 11.01
C LEU A 125 -2.62 23.61 12.49
N GLU A 126 -3.65 24.21 13.03
CA GLU A 126 -3.78 24.49 14.46
C GLU A 126 -4.88 23.62 15.09
N LEU A 127 -4.50 22.85 16.11
CA LEU A 127 -5.37 21.93 16.83
C LEU A 127 -6.01 22.63 18.04
N ALA A 128 -7.24 22.25 18.38
CA ALA A 128 -7.89 22.68 19.62
C ALA A 128 -7.13 22.18 20.86
N GLU A 129 -6.60 20.95 20.78
CA GLU A 129 -5.83 20.31 21.85
C GLU A 129 -4.49 19.79 21.31
N ALA A 130 -3.51 19.66 22.20
CA ALA A 130 -2.19 19.12 21.86
C ALA A 130 -2.30 17.66 21.38
N ASN A 131 -1.67 17.35 20.24
CA ASN A 131 -1.60 15.99 19.72
C ASN A 131 -0.22 15.69 19.11
N PRO A 132 0.74 15.18 19.91
CA PRO A 132 2.05 14.79 19.40
C PRO A 132 1.99 13.58 18.42
N GLY A 133 0.90 12.83 18.42
CA GLY A 133 0.65 11.72 17.51
C GLY A 133 -0.05 12.09 16.20
N LEU A 134 -0.22 13.38 15.90
CA LEU A 134 -0.94 13.84 14.72
C LEU A 134 -0.44 13.19 13.41
N PRO A 135 0.88 13.09 13.13
CA PRO A 135 1.33 12.46 11.89
C PRO A 135 0.93 10.97 11.78
N PHE A 136 0.82 10.24 12.88
CA PHE A 136 0.29 8.88 12.89
C PHE A 136 -1.22 8.84 12.60
N LEU A 137 -1.96 9.84 13.10
CA LEU A 137 -3.39 9.98 12.82
C LEU A 137 -3.63 10.24 11.32
N LEU A 138 -2.83 11.11 10.71
CA LEU A 138 -2.94 11.48 9.29
C LEU A 138 -2.53 10.37 8.30
N ALA A 139 -1.98 9.26 8.78
CA ALA A 139 -1.73 8.05 8.00
C ALA A 139 -2.98 7.14 7.88
N ASP A 140 -4.06 7.45 8.60
CA ASP A 140 -5.31 6.70 8.52
C ASP A 140 -6.05 6.98 7.20
N SER A 141 -6.60 5.95 6.58
CA SER A 141 -7.33 6.02 5.29
C SER A 141 -8.55 6.95 5.29
N ARG A 142 -8.98 7.43 6.45
CA ARG A 142 -10.01 8.49 6.57
C ARG A 142 -9.52 9.85 6.09
N PHE A 143 -8.20 10.09 6.15
CA PHE A 143 -7.56 11.35 5.79
C PHE A 143 -6.89 11.30 4.42
N VAL A 144 -7.40 10.46 3.51
CA VAL A 144 -6.95 10.47 2.11
C VAL A 144 -7.20 11.84 1.49
N ILE A 145 -6.25 12.29 0.70
CA ILE A 145 -6.39 13.59 0.03
C ILE A 145 -7.25 13.43 -1.21
N THR A 146 -8.33 14.19 -1.25
CA THR A 146 -9.29 14.27 -2.34
C THR A 146 -9.36 15.68 -2.87
N ARG A 147 -9.81 15.83 -4.11
CA ARG A 147 -9.98 17.16 -4.73
C ARG A 147 -11.01 17.97 -3.96
N ASP A 148 -10.67 19.22 -3.64
CA ASP A 148 -11.54 20.18 -2.92
C ASP A 148 -12.09 19.64 -1.58
N GLY A 149 -11.52 18.60 -1.01
CA GLY A 149 -11.99 17.96 0.21
C GLY A 149 -13.40 17.37 0.09
N GLN A 150 -13.84 17.01 -1.12
CA GLN A 150 -15.21 16.50 -1.37
C GLN A 150 -15.50 15.13 -0.73
N GLY A 151 -14.54 14.59 0.04
CA GLY A 151 -14.63 13.27 0.59
C GLY A 151 -14.38 12.18 -0.45
N VAL A 152 -14.42 10.93 0.00
CA VAL A 152 -14.17 9.80 -0.90
C VAL A 152 -15.41 9.54 -1.74
N THR A 153 -15.27 9.71 -3.06
CA THR A 153 -16.32 9.37 -4.02
C THR A 153 -16.45 7.85 -4.16
N PRO A 154 -17.59 7.32 -4.66
CA PRO A 154 -17.72 5.91 -4.98
C PRO A 154 -16.59 5.42 -5.87
N LEU A 155 -16.12 4.18 -5.66
CA LEU A 155 -14.98 3.61 -6.39
C LEU A 155 -15.04 3.76 -7.91
N PRO A 156 -16.20 3.60 -8.60
CA PRO A 156 -16.25 3.76 -10.05
C PRO A 156 -15.85 5.15 -10.56
N THR A 157 -15.98 6.18 -9.72
CA THR A 157 -15.64 7.57 -10.04
C THR A 157 -14.47 8.12 -9.21
N ALA A 158 -13.80 7.24 -8.47
CA ALA A 158 -12.73 7.64 -7.58
C ALA A 158 -11.54 8.21 -8.35
N ASN A 159 -11.10 9.39 -7.95
CA ASN A 159 -10.01 10.16 -8.55
C ASN A 159 -9.03 10.57 -7.44
N GLY A 160 -7.97 9.80 -7.27
CA GLY A 160 -6.95 10.01 -6.25
C GLY A 160 -5.59 10.28 -6.84
N THR A 161 -4.58 10.26 -5.98
CA THR A 161 -3.16 10.47 -6.33
C THR A 161 -2.33 9.19 -6.19
N GLY A 162 -2.95 8.06 -5.82
CA GLY A 162 -2.28 6.80 -5.51
C GLY A 162 -1.71 6.06 -6.72
N CYS A 163 -1.02 4.94 -6.45
CA CYS A 163 -0.31 4.17 -7.47
C CYS A 163 -1.21 3.59 -8.58
N TYR A 164 -2.51 3.41 -8.31
CA TYR A 164 -3.44 2.77 -9.25
C TYR A 164 -4.68 3.63 -9.49
N ARG A 165 -4.93 3.94 -10.76
CA ARG A 165 -6.20 4.55 -11.17
C ARG A 165 -7.26 3.47 -11.38
N VAL A 166 -8.50 3.80 -11.12
CA VAL A 166 -9.64 2.91 -11.40
C VAL A 166 -9.77 2.67 -12.90
N GLU A 167 -9.71 1.41 -13.31
CA GLU A 167 -10.05 0.97 -14.66
C GLU A 167 -11.47 0.42 -14.71
N ARG A 168 -11.84 -0.34 -13.68
CA ARG A 168 -13.20 -0.87 -13.50
C ARG A 168 -13.49 -1.04 -12.02
N ALA A 169 -14.67 -0.65 -11.58
CA ALA A 169 -15.17 -0.95 -10.26
C ALA A 169 -16.66 -1.25 -10.34
N GLU A 170 -17.08 -2.30 -9.62
CA GLU A 170 -18.47 -2.69 -9.42
C GLU A 170 -18.68 -2.76 -7.91
N ASP A 171 -19.60 -1.96 -7.40
CA ASP A 171 -19.86 -1.87 -5.97
C ASP A 171 -20.06 -3.27 -5.36
N ASP A 172 -19.40 -3.51 -4.23
CA ASP A 172 -19.42 -4.75 -3.45
C ASP A 172 -19.00 -6.04 -4.20
N ARG A 173 -18.40 -5.95 -5.40
CA ARG A 173 -18.08 -7.15 -6.19
C ARG A 173 -16.67 -7.19 -6.74
N HIS A 174 -16.21 -6.09 -7.32
CA HIS A 174 -15.01 -6.12 -8.13
C HIS A 174 -14.34 -4.75 -8.21
N PHE A 175 -13.02 -4.74 -8.16
CA PHE A 175 -12.19 -3.59 -8.44
C PHE A 175 -11.01 -4.01 -9.32
N LEU A 176 -10.72 -3.25 -10.35
CA LEU A 176 -9.52 -3.35 -11.16
C LEU A 176 -8.86 -1.98 -11.24
N GLY A 177 -7.66 -1.89 -10.68
CA GLY A 177 -6.79 -0.73 -10.77
C GLY A 177 -5.68 -0.94 -11.78
N ARG A 178 -5.40 0.07 -12.58
CA ARG A 178 -4.26 0.11 -13.52
C ARG A 178 -3.18 1.03 -12.97
N LYS A 179 -1.94 0.57 -12.98
CA LYS A 179 -0.80 1.36 -12.52
C LYS A 179 -0.71 2.69 -13.26
N VAL A 180 -0.43 3.75 -12.52
CA VAL A 180 -0.16 5.09 -13.05
C VAL A 180 1.30 5.16 -13.50
N ALA A 181 1.52 5.59 -14.75
CA ALA A 181 2.86 5.77 -15.26
C ALA A 181 3.52 7.04 -14.69
N GLY A 182 4.80 6.95 -14.35
CA GLY A 182 5.55 8.09 -13.81
C GLY A 182 5.11 8.55 -12.41
N HIS A 183 4.52 7.64 -11.64
CA HIS A 183 4.11 7.93 -10.26
C HIS A 183 5.33 8.23 -9.36
N TYR A 184 5.18 9.15 -8.40
CA TYR A 184 6.29 9.56 -7.52
C TYR A 184 6.86 8.42 -6.65
N LYS A 185 6.09 7.35 -6.44
CA LYS A 185 6.53 6.12 -5.75
C LYS A 185 7.18 5.09 -6.69
N ASP A 186 7.40 5.40 -7.97
CA ASP A 186 7.99 4.44 -8.92
C ASP A 186 9.35 3.92 -8.46
N GLY A 187 9.48 2.59 -8.37
CA GLY A 187 10.67 1.93 -7.86
C GLY A 187 10.67 1.69 -6.34
N ALA A 188 9.68 2.21 -5.62
CA ALA A 188 9.49 1.97 -4.19
C ALA A 188 8.16 1.28 -3.88
N ALA A 189 7.12 1.50 -4.71
CA ALA A 189 5.80 0.93 -4.55
C ALA A 189 5.11 0.72 -5.90
N GLY A 190 3.91 0.09 -5.92
CA GLY A 190 3.14 -0.12 -7.12
C GLY A 190 3.85 -1.04 -8.11
N TRP A 191 4.17 -2.24 -7.70
CA TRP A 191 5.01 -3.17 -8.48
C TRP A 191 4.26 -3.84 -9.63
N ALA A 192 2.97 -4.18 -9.44
CA ALA A 192 2.14 -4.82 -10.46
C ALA A 192 1.64 -3.80 -11.50
N GLU A 193 1.46 -4.22 -12.76
CA GLU A 193 0.83 -3.40 -13.80
C GLU A 193 -0.67 -3.22 -13.56
N ALA A 194 -1.31 -4.20 -12.91
CA ALA A 194 -2.70 -4.13 -12.51
C ALA A 194 -2.88 -4.77 -11.13
N PHE A 195 -3.82 -4.25 -10.38
CA PHE A 195 -4.26 -4.80 -9.11
C PHE A 195 -5.77 -5.07 -9.17
N GLU A 196 -6.16 -6.31 -8.89
CA GLU A 196 -7.53 -6.76 -9.01
C GLU A 196 -8.04 -7.29 -7.67
N ILE A 197 -9.21 -6.84 -7.24
CA ILE A 197 -9.90 -7.33 -6.05
C ILE A 197 -11.21 -7.98 -6.49
N ILE A 198 -11.43 -9.21 -6.04
CA ILE A 198 -12.61 -10.00 -6.35
C ILE A 198 -13.31 -10.37 -5.05
N VAL A 199 -14.57 -9.98 -4.90
CA VAL A 199 -15.39 -10.36 -3.75
C VAL A 199 -15.92 -11.76 -3.96
N ILE A 200 -15.49 -12.69 -3.13
CA ILE A 200 -15.98 -14.07 -3.08
C ILE A 200 -16.50 -14.32 -1.66
N PRO A 201 -17.82 -14.28 -1.42
CA PRO A 201 -18.38 -14.34 -0.07
C PRO A 201 -18.04 -15.62 0.69
N ASP A 202 -18.03 -16.76 0.00
CA ASP A 202 -17.76 -18.06 0.61
C ASP A 202 -16.25 -18.28 0.78
N ALA A 203 -15.79 -18.52 2.02
CA ALA A 203 -14.38 -18.73 2.35
C ALA A 203 -13.79 -19.97 1.66
N ARG A 204 -14.59 -21.04 1.49
CA ARG A 204 -14.17 -22.25 0.83
C ARG A 204 -13.92 -22.02 -0.66
N VAL A 205 -14.81 -21.27 -1.31
CA VAL A 205 -14.63 -20.87 -2.72
C VAL A 205 -13.41 -19.97 -2.90
N ARG A 206 -13.12 -19.04 -1.94
CA ARG A 206 -11.87 -18.26 -1.96
C ARG A 206 -10.64 -19.17 -1.85
N ALA A 207 -10.69 -20.18 -0.98
CA ALA A 207 -9.61 -21.15 -0.83
C ALA A 207 -9.38 -21.96 -2.11
N GLU A 208 -10.45 -22.41 -2.75
CA GLU A 208 -10.42 -23.12 -4.03
C GLU A 208 -9.84 -22.23 -5.14
N ALA A 209 -10.27 -20.96 -5.23
CA ALA A 209 -9.77 -20.01 -6.21
C ALA A 209 -8.26 -19.77 -6.07
N LEU A 210 -7.74 -19.71 -4.85
CA LEU A 210 -6.30 -19.61 -4.60
C LEU A 210 -5.56 -20.90 -4.99
N ARG A 211 -6.08 -22.07 -4.57
CA ARG A 211 -5.48 -23.37 -4.87
C ARG A 211 -5.39 -23.60 -6.39
N ASP A 212 -6.43 -23.23 -7.12
CA ASP A 212 -6.53 -23.45 -8.55
C ASP A 212 -5.87 -22.32 -9.39
N GLY A 213 -5.28 -21.30 -8.71
CA GLY A 213 -4.50 -20.23 -9.35
C GLY A 213 -5.34 -19.11 -10.00
N TYR A 214 -6.63 -19.03 -9.69
CA TYR A 214 -7.48 -17.91 -10.16
C TYR A 214 -7.18 -16.60 -9.45
N VAL A 215 -6.71 -16.68 -8.21
CA VAL A 215 -6.24 -15.54 -7.42
C VAL A 215 -4.86 -15.81 -6.84
N ASP A 216 -4.14 -14.77 -6.49
CA ASP A 216 -2.77 -14.83 -5.97
C ASP A 216 -2.75 -14.74 -4.43
N VAL A 217 -3.76 -14.10 -3.86
CA VAL A 217 -3.95 -13.91 -2.41
C VAL A 217 -5.42 -14.12 -2.07
N ALA A 218 -5.71 -14.79 -0.97
CA ALA A 218 -7.07 -14.95 -0.45
C ALA A 218 -7.15 -14.55 1.01
N ALA A 219 -8.11 -13.65 1.34
CA ALA A 219 -8.47 -13.33 2.72
C ALA A 219 -9.31 -14.48 3.29
N LEU A 220 -8.78 -15.17 4.30
CA LEU A 220 -9.39 -16.35 4.90
C LEU A 220 -9.35 -16.21 6.42
N LEU A 221 -10.45 -16.46 7.08
CA LEU A 221 -10.45 -16.87 8.47
C LEU A 221 -9.94 -18.31 8.49
N ALA A 222 -9.10 -18.68 9.46
CA ALA A 222 -8.42 -19.97 9.55
C ALA A 222 -9.21 -21.11 8.86
N SER A 223 -8.73 -21.53 7.70
CA SER A 223 -9.36 -22.60 6.90
C SER A 223 -8.53 -23.86 7.00
N ASP A 224 -9.08 -24.90 7.59
CA ASP A 224 -8.40 -26.20 7.66
C ASP A 224 -8.15 -26.80 6.27
N ASP A 225 -8.93 -26.41 5.27
CA ASP A 225 -8.81 -26.86 3.88
C ASP A 225 -7.50 -26.45 3.20
N LEU A 226 -6.83 -25.41 3.71
CA LEU A 226 -5.55 -24.93 3.20
C LEU A 226 -4.37 -25.18 4.15
N LYS A 227 -4.62 -25.54 5.41
CA LYS A 227 -3.54 -25.79 6.37
C LYS A 227 -2.61 -26.91 5.86
N GLY A 228 -1.30 -26.62 5.87
CA GLY A 228 -0.30 -27.58 5.42
C GLY A 228 -0.22 -27.78 3.91
N GLN A 229 -0.94 -27.02 3.09
CA GLN A 229 -0.77 -27.08 1.63
C GLN A 229 0.63 -26.57 1.25
N ARG A 230 1.37 -27.42 0.56
CA ARG A 230 2.74 -27.11 0.13
C ARG A 230 2.75 -25.90 -0.81
N GLY A 231 3.65 -24.96 -0.49
CA GLY A 231 3.90 -23.81 -1.34
C GLY A 231 3.08 -22.57 -1.00
N LEU A 232 2.00 -22.67 -0.23
CA LEU A 232 1.29 -21.48 0.25
C LEU A 232 2.00 -20.90 1.48
N ARG A 233 1.95 -19.57 1.60
CA ARG A 233 2.37 -18.84 2.80
C ARG A 233 1.13 -18.29 3.49
N TYR A 234 1.19 -18.16 4.81
CA TYR A 234 0.07 -17.71 5.62
C TYR A 234 0.49 -16.50 6.45
N HIS A 235 -0.38 -15.52 6.53
CA HIS A 235 -0.17 -14.33 7.34
C HIS A 235 -1.35 -14.14 8.30
N PRO A 236 -1.11 -13.91 9.60
CA PRO A 236 0.20 -13.80 10.26
C PRO A 236 0.96 -15.12 10.39
N SER A 237 0.28 -16.26 10.51
CA SER A 237 0.86 -17.57 10.65
C SER A 237 -0.11 -18.66 10.20
N GLU A 238 0.33 -19.90 10.13
CA GLU A 238 -0.52 -21.03 9.76
C GLU A 238 -1.65 -21.28 10.79
N SER A 239 -1.43 -20.92 12.07
CA SER A 239 -2.44 -21.06 13.14
C SER A 239 -3.43 -19.91 13.19
N ASP A 240 -2.99 -18.68 12.83
CA ASP A 240 -3.79 -17.45 12.90
C ASP A 240 -3.98 -16.86 11.49
N MET A 241 -4.24 -17.73 10.53
CA MET A 241 -4.34 -17.38 9.12
C MET A 241 -5.46 -16.36 8.87
N ALA A 242 -5.06 -15.19 8.36
CA ALA A 242 -5.98 -14.19 7.85
C ALA A 242 -5.83 -14.02 6.33
N LEU A 243 -4.64 -14.32 5.80
CA LEU A 243 -4.33 -14.36 4.38
C LEU A 243 -3.62 -15.66 4.05
N ALA A 244 -3.98 -16.26 2.93
CA ALA A 244 -3.20 -17.28 2.26
C ALA A 244 -2.64 -16.71 0.95
N VAL A 245 -1.38 -16.99 0.66
CA VAL A 245 -0.59 -16.31 -0.37
C VAL A 245 0.12 -17.33 -1.24
N ALA A 246 -0.07 -17.23 -2.55
CA ALA A 246 0.59 -18.10 -3.52
C ALA A 246 2.14 -17.93 -3.50
N PRO A 247 2.91 -18.98 -3.87
CA PRO A 247 4.37 -18.96 -3.77
C PRO A 247 5.04 -17.88 -4.63
N HIS A 248 4.40 -17.50 -5.72
CA HIS A 248 4.88 -16.48 -6.68
C HIS A 248 4.51 -15.05 -6.28
N VAL A 249 3.98 -14.82 -5.10
CA VAL A 249 3.71 -13.46 -4.58
C VAL A 249 4.82 -13.08 -3.62
N GLY A 250 5.45 -11.95 -3.86
CA GLY A 250 6.37 -11.32 -2.94
C GLY A 250 5.63 -10.36 -2.01
N MET A 251 6.08 -10.26 -0.77
CA MET A 251 5.53 -9.34 0.22
C MET A 251 6.65 -8.80 1.11
N PRO A 252 6.47 -7.65 1.77
CA PRO A 252 7.41 -7.16 2.78
C PRO A 252 7.67 -8.22 3.86
N ARG A 253 8.89 -8.25 4.41
CA ARG A 253 9.25 -9.17 5.50
C ARG A 253 8.41 -8.97 6.76
N GLN A 254 8.04 -7.72 7.01
CA GLN A 254 7.11 -7.32 8.05
C GLN A 254 5.89 -6.75 7.35
N ILE A 255 4.71 -7.16 7.76
CA ILE A 255 3.44 -6.61 7.29
C ILE A 255 2.85 -5.87 8.47
N GLY A 256 2.27 -4.70 8.22
CA GLY A 256 1.67 -3.87 9.24
C GLY A 256 0.77 -4.68 10.18
N ALA A 257 1.06 -4.62 11.47
CA ALA A 257 0.43 -5.49 12.47
C ALA A 257 -1.04 -5.14 12.76
N ARG A 258 -1.54 -4.03 12.21
CA ARG A 258 -2.87 -3.51 12.57
C ARG A 258 -4.00 -4.25 11.87
N ARG A 259 -3.80 -4.69 10.62
CA ARG A 259 -4.81 -5.38 9.82
C ARG A 259 -4.17 -6.40 8.89
N ALA A 260 -4.86 -7.50 8.68
CA ALA A 260 -4.40 -8.59 7.81
C ALA A 260 -4.10 -8.16 6.36
N LEU A 261 -4.83 -7.16 5.86
CA LEU A 261 -4.69 -6.61 4.51
C LEU A 261 -3.63 -5.50 4.40
N ASP A 262 -2.62 -5.52 5.26
CA ASP A 262 -1.50 -4.55 5.27
C ASP A 262 -2.00 -3.10 5.31
N ASP A 263 -2.96 -2.82 6.20
CA ASP A 263 -3.64 -1.53 6.34
C ASP A 263 -4.24 -1.00 5.01
N GLY A 264 -4.65 -1.89 4.10
CA GLY A 264 -5.13 -1.55 2.76
C GLY A 264 -4.04 -1.31 1.73
N ARG A 265 -2.75 -1.43 2.10
CA ARG A 265 -1.61 -1.10 1.24
C ARG A 265 -1.07 -2.29 0.42
N ILE A 266 -1.79 -3.42 0.35
CA ILE A 266 -1.36 -4.61 -0.42
C ILE A 266 -1.03 -4.23 -1.86
N ALA A 267 -1.87 -3.42 -2.54
CA ALA A 267 -1.66 -3.01 -3.92
C ALA A 267 -0.31 -2.33 -4.15
N GLU A 268 0.14 -1.52 -3.21
CA GLU A 268 1.38 -0.77 -3.32
C GLU A 268 2.62 -1.59 -2.97
N ARG A 269 2.51 -2.47 -1.96
CA ARG A 269 3.65 -3.08 -1.28
C ARG A 269 3.97 -4.48 -1.74
N TRP A 270 2.99 -5.20 -2.31
CA TRP A 270 3.15 -6.59 -2.72
C TRP A 270 3.42 -6.69 -4.21
N TRP A 271 4.06 -7.78 -4.65
CA TRP A 271 4.46 -7.98 -6.05
C TRP A 271 4.32 -9.43 -6.48
N ARG A 272 4.32 -9.69 -7.78
CA ARG A 272 4.49 -11.04 -8.34
C ARG A 272 5.98 -11.35 -8.49
N ALA A 273 6.45 -12.43 -7.86
CA ALA A 273 7.84 -12.87 -7.86
C ALA A 273 8.21 -13.66 -9.13
#